data_b9dc8eb70d7c78650fedc4da13fb96bc
#
_entry.id   b9dc8eb70d7c78650fedc4da13fb96bc
#
_cell.length_a   1.000
_cell.length_b   1.000
_cell.length_c   1.000
_cell.angle_alpha   90.00
_cell.angle_beta   90.00
_cell.angle_gamma   90.00
#
_symmetry.space_group_name_H-M   'P 1'
#
loop_
_entity.id
_entity.type
_entity.pdbx_description
1 polymer ?
#
loop_
_entity_poly.entity_id
_entity_poly.type
_entity_poly.pdbx_seq_one_letter_code
_entity_poly.pdbx_strand_id
1 'polypeptide(L)'
;NMMTEARWPNTSSHLLQPHFAYIDSMPTVGPNQSSTLYDSELSQFPAEHWNNAKIWYLPGAQWTSTSSTITDHNTNQLTFINNSNNGSLQPQAGNPYFIFDTYNAIDSPSEWYYDNEDGHLYFHAPHHGNPYELDVEIRTRYHGILIQNSQYVEVSGLHFFAANIKNLYRA
;
A
#
# COMPACT_ATOMS: atom_id res chain seq x y z
N ASN A 1 -9.75 -3.98 16.93
CA ASN A 1 -8.48 -3.44 16.41
C ASN A 1 -8.61 -3.28 14.90
N MET A 2 -7.99 -2.24 14.35
CA MET A 2 -7.90 -2.07 12.90
C MET A 2 -6.84 -3.04 12.36
N MET A 3 -7.20 -3.77 11.30
CA MET A 3 -6.27 -4.64 10.60
C MET A 3 -5.50 -3.83 9.55
N THR A 4 -4.31 -4.29 9.20
CA THR A 4 -3.43 -3.65 8.22
C THR A 4 -3.56 -4.35 6.87
N GLU A 5 -3.55 -3.60 5.77
CA GLU A 5 -3.41 -4.20 4.44
C GLU A 5 -2.08 -4.96 4.38
N ALA A 6 -2.15 -6.19 3.89
CA ALA A 6 -0.99 -7.08 3.78
C ALA A 6 0.10 -6.46 2.90
N ARG A 7 1.33 -6.47 3.37
CA ARG A 7 2.46 -5.85 2.67
C ARG A 7 3.80 -6.47 3.05
N TRP A 8 4.76 -6.39 2.15
CA TRP A 8 6.15 -6.72 2.44
C TRP A 8 7.05 -5.48 2.25
N PRO A 9 7.98 -5.20 3.17
CA PRO A 9 8.09 -5.82 4.49
C PRO A 9 6.91 -5.48 5.41
N ASN A 10 6.64 -6.36 6.36
CA ASN A 10 5.61 -6.12 7.36
C ASN A 10 5.88 -4.85 8.14
N THR A 11 4.82 -4.14 8.49
CA THR A 11 4.93 -2.92 9.27
C THR A 11 4.33 -3.11 10.66
N SER A 12 4.89 -2.40 11.63
CA SER A 12 4.28 -2.32 12.95
C SER A 12 3.02 -1.45 12.92
N SER A 13 2.14 -1.62 13.92
CA SER A 13 0.98 -0.74 14.12
C SER A 13 1.36 0.73 14.44
N HIS A 14 2.65 1.04 14.55
CA HIS A 14 3.14 2.37 14.87
C HIS A 14 3.20 3.22 13.59
N LEU A 15 2.15 3.99 13.33
CA LEU A 15 1.97 4.78 12.11
C LEU A 15 3.10 5.77 11.80
N LEU A 16 3.83 6.23 12.82
CA LEU A 16 4.93 7.20 12.65
C LEU A 16 6.30 6.54 12.39
N GLN A 17 6.36 5.22 12.44
CA GLN A 17 7.59 4.45 12.20
C GLN A 17 7.27 3.22 11.32
N PRO A 18 6.78 3.43 10.10
CA PRO A 18 6.54 2.32 9.18
C PRO A 18 7.87 1.67 8.80
N HIS A 19 7.85 0.36 8.67
CA HIS A 19 9.00 -0.39 8.17
C HIS A 19 8.97 -0.38 6.63
N PHE A 20 10.11 -0.17 5.99
CA PHE A 20 10.28 -0.17 4.53
C PHE A 20 11.44 -1.06 4.11
N ALA A 21 11.36 -1.61 2.91
CA ALA A 21 12.51 -2.08 2.16
C ALA A 21 13.19 -0.88 1.49
N TYR A 22 14.45 -1.05 1.10
CA TYR A 22 15.23 0.01 0.46
C TYR A 22 15.88 -0.50 -0.83
N ILE A 23 15.83 0.30 -1.87
CA ILE A 23 16.44 -0.02 -3.15
C ILE A 23 17.97 -0.08 -2.98
N ASP A 24 18.58 -1.24 -3.23
CA ASP A 24 20.05 -1.38 -3.21
C ASP A 24 20.69 -0.66 -4.41
N SER A 25 20.14 -0.89 -5.60
CA SER A 25 20.56 -0.21 -6.81
C SER A 25 19.43 -0.15 -7.84
N MET A 26 19.51 0.85 -8.71
CA MET A 26 18.57 1.02 -9.80
C MET A 26 19.19 1.87 -10.89
N PRO A 27 19.13 1.48 -12.18
CA PRO A 27 19.49 2.34 -13.29
C PRO A 27 18.56 3.57 -13.33
N THR A 28 19.12 4.72 -13.69
CA THR A 28 18.31 5.92 -13.90
C THR A 28 17.43 5.74 -15.14
N VAL A 29 16.12 5.81 -14.94
CA VAL A 29 15.13 5.64 -16.00
C VAL A 29 14.12 6.78 -15.93
N GLY A 30 13.73 7.30 -17.09
CA GLY A 30 12.76 8.40 -17.14
C GLY A 30 11.33 8.00 -16.74
N PRO A 31 10.44 9.00 -16.60
CA PRO A 31 9.02 8.76 -16.33
C PRO A 31 8.37 7.86 -17.39
N ASN A 32 7.40 7.05 -16.95
CA ASN A 32 6.62 6.14 -17.81
C ASN A 32 7.45 5.11 -18.60
N GLN A 33 8.65 4.82 -18.13
CA GLN A 33 9.51 3.78 -18.71
C GLN A 33 9.56 2.55 -17.79
N SER A 34 9.78 1.38 -18.40
CA SER A 34 10.06 0.15 -17.67
C SER A 34 11.35 0.32 -16.86
N SER A 35 11.28 0.02 -15.60
CA SER A 35 12.35 0.23 -14.63
C SER A 35 12.54 -1.03 -13.81
N THR A 36 13.81 -1.36 -13.53
CA THR A 36 14.16 -2.52 -12.71
C THR A 36 14.96 -2.06 -11.50
N LEU A 37 14.42 -2.27 -10.30
CA LEU A 37 15.17 -2.13 -9.05
C LEU A 37 15.83 -3.45 -8.66
N TYR A 38 16.91 -3.34 -7.89
CA TYR A 38 17.63 -4.45 -7.26
C TYR A 38 17.57 -4.26 -5.76
N ASP A 39 17.22 -5.34 -5.05
CA ASP A 39 17.25 -5.45 -3.60
C ASP A 39 17.59 -6.89 -3.21
N SER A 40 18.65 -7.06 -2.45
CA SER A 40 19.14 -8.37 -2.01
C SER A 40 18.15 -9.12 -1.12
N GLU A 41 17.28 -8.40 -0.38
CA GLU A 41 16.26 -9.00 0.47
C GLU A 41 15.17 -9.74 -0.32
N LEU A 42 14.95 -9.37 -1.58
CA LEU A 42 13.98 -10.06 -2.44
C LEU A 42 14.36 -11.50 -2.75
N SER A 43 15.66 -11.85 -2.67
CA SER A 43 16.15 -13.20 -2.97
C SER A 43 15.62 -14.29 -2.03
N GLN A 44 15.00 -13.93 -0.91
CA GLN A 44 14.32 -14.87 -0.01
C GLN A 44 13.01 -15.44 -0.61
N PHE A 45 12.49 -14.83 -1.67
CA PHE A 45 11.25 -15.25 -2.32
C PHE A 45 11.53 -15.96 -3.65
N PRO A 46 10.72 -16.94 -4.06
CA PRO A 46 10.86 -17.56 -5.37
C PRO A 46 10.58 -16.56 -6.50
N ALA A 47 11.11 -16.82 -7.68
CA ALA A 47 10.80 -16.03 -8.86
C ALA A 47 9.27 -15.95 -9.07
N GLU A 48 8.80 -14.84 -9.65
CA GLU A 48 7.39 -14.56 -9.95
C GLU A 48 6.50 -14.32 -8.70
N HIS A 49 7.03 -14.48 -7.48
CA HIS A 49 6.26 -14.35 -6.23
C HIS A 49 5.50 -13.01 -6.12
N TRP A 50 6.09 -11.92 -6.61
CA TRP A 50 5.51 -10.59 -6.56
C TRP A 50 4.91 -10.11 -7.90
N ASN A 51 4.77 -10.99 -8.89
CA ASN A 51 4.16 -10.63 -10.17
C ASN A 51 2.70 -10.20 -9.96
N ASN A 52 2.31 -9.10 -10.62
CA ASN A 52 1.01 -8.44 -10.52
C ASN A 52 0.71 -7.74 -9.17
N ALA A 53 1.55 -7.87 -8.15
CA ALA A 53 1.47 -7.07 -6.94
C ALA A 53 1.74 -5.58 -7.26
N LYS A 54 1.43 -4.70 -6.32
CA LYS A 54 1.79 -3.28 -6.41
C LYS A 54 3.04 -2.97 -5.61
N ILE A 55 3.87 -2.10 -6.14
CA ILE A 55 4.95 -1.44 -5.42
C ILE A 55 4.54 0.00 -5.12
N TRP A 56 4.68 0.41 -3.86
CA TRP A 56 4.65 1.80 -3.45
C TRP A 56 6.06 2.26 -3.12
N TYR A 57 6.48 3.44 -3.57
CA TYR A 57 7.84 3.95 -3.37
C TYR A 57 7.87 5.47 -3.25
N LEU A 58 8.92 5.99 -2.58
CA LEU A 58 9.23 7.43 -2.45
C LEU A 58 10.42 7.75 -3.34
N PRO A 59 10.21 8.27 -4.56
CA PRO A 59 11.31 8.52 -5.50
C PRO A 59 12.14 9.75 -5.17
N GLY A 60 13.42 9.71 -5.51
CA GLY A 60 14.35 10.84 -5.45
C GLY A 60 14.45 11.45 -4.06
N ALA A 61 14.13 12.73 -3.93
CA ALA A 61 14.16 13.47 -2.68
C ALA A 61 13.04 13.12 -1.68
N GLN A 62 12.20 12.14 -1.99
CA GLN A 62 11.15 11.60 -1.12
C GLN A 62 10.04 12.58 -0.72
N TRP A 63 9.76 13.58 -1.55
CA TRP A 63 8.71 14.56 -1.28
C TRP A 63 7.32 14.09 -1.70
N THR A 64 7.26 13.13 -2.60
CA THR A 64 6.01 12.55 -3.11
C THR A 64 6.14 11.04 -3.15
N SER A 65 5.02 10.37 -3.04
CA SER A 65 4.93 8.92 -3.24
C SER A 65 4.21 8.60 -4.54
N THR A 66 4.49 7.43 -5.06
CA THR A 66 3.77 6.88 -6.20
C THR A 66 3.69 5.37 -6.09
N SER A 67 2.83 4.75 -6.88
CA SER A 67 2.69 3.30 -6.95
C SER A 67 2.65 2.82 -8.39
N SER A 68 3.01 1.57 -8.60
CA SER A 68 2.95 0.91 -9.90
C SER A 68 2.67 -0.58 -9.72
N THR A 69 2.30 -1.25 -10.80
CA THR A 69 2.18 -2.71 -10.82
C THR A 69 3.52 -3.33 -11.17
N ILE A 70 3.91 -4.35 -10.41
CA ILE A 70 5.10 -5.16 -10.68
C ILE A 70 4.78 -6.08 -11.86
N THR A 71 5.55 -5.93 -12.93
CA THR A 71 5.39 -6.74 -14.15
C THR A 71 6.25 -7.99 -14.15
N ASP A 72 7.35 -7.97 -13.40
CA ASP A 72 8.22 -9.14 -13.25
C ASP A 72 8.98 -9.09 -11.92
N HIS A 73 9.10 -10.25 -11.27
CA HIS A 73 9.95 -10.48 -10.11
C HIS A 73 10.89 -11.65 -10.41
N ASN A 74 12.19 -11.40 -10.39
CA ASN A 74 13.20 -12.43 -10.63
C ASN A 74 14.33 -12.32 -9.62
N THR A 75 14.43 -13.28 -8.71
CA THR A 75 15.44 -13.37 -7.64
C THR A 75 15.49 -12.11 -6.79
N ASN A 76 16.36 -11.16 -7.11
CA ASN A 76 16.58 -9.89 -6.38
C ASN A 76 16.14 -8.66 -7.19
N GLN A 77 15.27 -8.85 -8.17
CA GLN A 77 14.86 -7.80 -9.11
C GLN A 77 13.36 -7.65 -9.15
N LEU A 78 12.89 -6.40 -9.16
CA LEU A 78 11.51 -6.05 -9.47
C LEU A 78 11.47 -5.13 -10.67
N THR A 79 10.67 -5.49 -11.67
CA THR A 79 10.42 -4.67 -12.86
C THR A 79 9.02 -4.08 -12.80
N PHE A 80 8.88 -2.79 -13.05
CA PHE A 80 7.63 -2.05 -13.04
C PHE A 80 7.71 -0.81 -13.94
N ILE A 81 6.59 -0.17 -14.24
CA ILE A 81 6.60 1.12 -14.94
C ILE A 81 6.83 2.24 -13.93
N ASN A 82 7.83 3.08 -14.18
CA ASN A 82 8.10 4.23 -13.33
C ASN A 82 7.02 5.30 -13.50
N ASN A 83 6.10 5.40 -12.56
CA ASN A 83 4.99 6.35 -12.55
C ASN A 83 5.35 7.72 -11.93
N SER A 84 6.64 7.99 -11.66
CA SER A 84 7.03 9.32 -11.19
C SER A 84 6.84 10.34 -12.32
N ASN A 85 6.07 11.38 -12.04
CA ASN A 85 5.70 12.40 -13.04
C ASN A 85 6.77 13.48 -13.25
N ASN A 86 7.86 13.46 -12.51
CA ASN A 86 8.88 14.51 -12.52
C ASN A 86 10.26 13.89 -12.76
N GLY A 87 10.97 14.34 -13.77
CA GLY A 87 12.32 13.89 -14.09
C GLY A 87 13.35 14.06 -12.95
N SER A 88 13.09 14.98 -12.00
CA SER A 88 13.92 15.18 -10.81
C SER A 88 13.58 14.26 -9.64
N LEU A 89 12.46 13.53 -9.72
CA LEU A 89 11.97 12.61 -8.68
C LEU A 89 11.99 11.18 -9.20
N GLN A 90 13.12 10.74 -9.74
CA GLN A 90 13.29 9.36 -10.19
C GLN A 90 13.66 8.44 -9.02
N PRO A 91 13.15 7.20 -8.98
CA PRO A 91 13.58 6.23 -7.98
C PRO A 91 15.07 5.94 -8.15
N GLN A 92 15.76 5.77 -7.02
CA GLN A 92 17.20 5.57 -6.94
C GLN A 92 17.58 4.73 -5.72
N ALA A 93 18.83 4.30 -5.65
CA ALA A 93 19.39 3.61 -4.49
C ALA A 93 19.11 4.38 -3.19
N GLY A 94 18.72 3.66 -2.14
CA GLY A 94 18.37 4.20 -0.83
C GLY A 94 16.93 4.76 -0.74
N ASN A 95 16.14 4.75 -1.81
CA ASN A 95 14.73 5.12 -1.71
C ASN A 95 13.92 4.00 -1.07
N PRO A 96 13.00 4.33 -0.13
CA PRO A 96 12.16 3.36 0.53
C PRO A 96 11.02 2.91 -0.38
N TYR A 97 10.63 1.64 -0.23
CA TYR A 97 9.48 1.06 -0.91
C TYR A 97 8.83 -0.03 -0.06
N PHE A 98 7.64 -0.46 -0.46
CA PHE A 98 6.99 -1.69 -0.01
C PHE A 98 6.12 -2.29 -1.12
N ILE A 99 5.85 -3.58 -1.01
CA ILE A 99 5.00 -4.34 -1.94
C ILE A 99 3.68 -4.64 -1.25
N PHE A 100 2.55 -4.49 -1.95
CA PHE A 100 1.21 -4.68 -1.42
C PHE A 100 0.23 -5.12 -2.51
N ASP A 101 -1.05 -5.21 -2.16
CA ASP A 101 -2.14 -5.59 -3.09
C ASP A 101 -1.88 -6.96 -3.74
N THR A 102 -1.54 -7.94 -2.91
CA THR A 102 -1.35 -9.34 -3.30
C THR A 102 -1.64 -10.29 -2.13
N TYR A 103 -2.21 -11.45 -2.44
CA TYR A 103 -2.42 -12.52 -1.49
C TYR A 103 -1.11 -13.01 -0.86
N ASN A 104 -0.01 -13.00 -1.64
CA ASN A 104 1.30 -13.47 -1.19
C ASN A 104 1.92 -12.64 -0.05
N ALA A 105 1.36 -11.47 0.23
CA ALA A 105 1.80 -10.63 1.34
C ALA A 105 1.10 -10.94 2.67
N ILE A 106 0.09 -11.83 2.69
CA ILE A 106 -0.59 -12.23 3.95
C ILE A 106 0.28 -13.26 4.67
N ASP A 107 1.15 -12.81 5.56
CA ASP A 107 2.03 -13.68 6.32
C ASP A 107 2.01 -13.43 7.84
N SER A 108 1.34 -12.37 8.28
CA SER A 108 1.26 -11.96 9.69
C SER A 108 -0.16 -11.79 10.20
N PRO A 109 -0.43 -12.06 11.51
CA PRO A 109 -1.74 -11.81 12.11
C PRO A 109 -2.19 -10.36 11.98
N SER A 110 -3.49 -10.17 11.73
CA SER A 110 -4.12 -8.87 11.52
C SER A 110 -3.83 -8.22 10.16
N GLU A 111 -3.39 -8.99 9.20
CA GLU A 111 -3.28 -8.56 7.80
C GLU A 111 -4.49 -8.98 6.98
N TRP A 112 -4.77 -8.20 5.94
CA TRP A 112 -5.85 -8.47 4.99
C TRP A 112 -5.45 -8.12 3.56
N TYR A 113 -6.08 -8.80 2.60
CA TYR A 113 -6.02 -8.54 1.17
C TYR A 113 -7.42 -8.68 0.56
N TYR A 114 -7.79 -7.77 -0.32
CA TYR A 114 -9.04 -7.83 -1.07
C TYR A 114 -8.75 -8.13 -2.54
N ASP A 115 -9.23 -9.28 -3.00
CA ASP A 115 -9.16 -9.66 -4.40
C ASP A 115 -10.29 -8.98 -5.18
N ASN A 116 -9.93 -8.04 -6.05
CA ASN A 116 -10.87 -7.31 -6.87
C ASN A 116 -11.46 -8.15 -8.03
N GLU A 117 -10.82 -9.25 -8.41
CA GLU A 117 -11.26 -10.09 -9.52
C GLU A 117 -12.37 -11.04 -9.09
N ASP A 118 -12.24 -11.65 -7.94
CA ASP A 118 -13.22 -12.59 -7.39
C ASP A 118 -14.14 -11.99 -6.32
N GLY A 119 -13.83 -10.79 -5.81
CA GLY A 119 -14.59 -10.09 -4.78
C GLY A 119 -14.43 -10.66 -3.37
N HIS A 120 -13.37 -11.44 -3.12
CA HIS A 120 -13.11 -12.04 -1.82
C HIS A 120 -12.17 -11.21 -0.97
N LEU A 121 -12.49 -11.12 0.32
CA LEU A 121 -11.62 -10.58 1.35
C LEU A 121 -10.92 -11.72 2.07
N TYR A 122 -9.60 -11.77 1.95
CA TYR A 122 -8.73 -12.67 2.68
C TYR A 122 -8.14 -11.96 3.88
N PHE A 123 -8.03 -12.63 5.01
CA PHE A 123 -7.37 -12.05 6.18
C PHE A 123 -6.77 -13.12 7.09
N HIS A 124 -5.68 -12.75 7.75
CA HIS A 124 -5.08 -13.54 8.80
C HIS A 124 -5.65 -13.07 10.15
N ALA A 125 -6.44 -13.94 10.79
CA ALA A 125 -7.13 -13.58 12.02
C ALA A 125 -6.14 -13.11 13.12
N PRO A 126 -6.48 -12.06 13.90
CA PRO A 126 -5.68 -11.64 15.04
C PRO A 126 -5.43 -12.79 16.01
N HIS A 127 -4.22 -12.87 16.55
CA HIS A 127 -3.83 -13.90 17.53
C HIS A 127 -4.05 -15.36 17.07
N HIS A 128 -4.06 -15.61 15.74
CA HIS A 128 -4.40 -16.91 15.16
C HIS A 128 -5.75 -17.47 15.60
N GLY A 129 -6.68 -16.56 15.96
CA GLY A 129 -8.03 -16.90 16.38
C GLY A 129 -8.89 -17.54 15.27
N ASN A 130 -9.99 -18.14 15.66
CA ASN A 130 -10.98 -18.67 14.73
C ASN A 130 -11.73 -17.49 14.06
N PRO A 131 -11.67 -17.30 12.74
CA PRO A 131 -12.37 -16.23 12.07
C PRO A 131 -13.89 -16.19 12.30
N TYR A 132 -14.51 -17.34 12.51
CA TYR A 132 -15.95 -17.47 12.76
C TYR A 132 -16.40 -16.94 14.12
N GLU A 133 -15.46 -16.65 15.02
CA GLU A 133 -15.71 -16.11 16.36
C GLU A 133 -15.42 -14.60 16.42
N LEU A 134 -15.09 -13.98 15.30
CA LEU A 134 -14.71 -12.58 15.21
C LEU A 134 -15.81 -11.74 14.53
N ASP A 135 -16.09 -10.58 15.12
CA ASP A 135 -16.86 -9.55 14.43
C ASP A 135 -15.94 -8.80 13.46
N VAL A 136 -16.13 -9.03 12.16
CA VAL A 136 -15.36 -8.39 11.09
C VAL A 136 -16.18 -7.30 10.45
N GLU A 137 -15.69 -6.06 10.50
CA GLU A 137 -16.32 -4.90 9.86
C GLU A 137 -15.46 -4.40 8.71
N ILE A 138 -16.08 -4.16 7.55
CA ILE A 138 -15.43 -3.62 6.36
C ILE A 138 -16.00 -2.25 6.03
N ARG A 139 -15.11 -1.31 5.74
CA ARG A 139 -15.53 -0.02 5.21
C ARG A 139 -16.01 -0.15 3.76
N THR A 140 -17.30 0.07 3.52
CA THR A 140 -17.91 0.05 2.19
C THR A 140 -18.23 1.43 1.64
N ARG A 141 -18.13 2.49 2.44
CA ARG A 141 -18.49 3.86 2.06
C ARG A 141 -17.25 4.74 1.95
N TYR A 142 -17.19 5.56 0.93
CA TYR A 142 -16.10 6.53 0.73
C TYR A 142 -16.00 7.55 1.85
N HIS A 143 -17.16 8.02 2.36
CA HIS A 143 -17.24 9.03 3.42
C HIS A 143 -18.24 8.61 4.48
N GLY A 144 -17.90 8.82 5.75
CA GLY A 144 -18.86 8.74 6.85
C GLY A 144 -19.86 9.90 6.77
N ILE A 145 -19.34 11.11 6.49
CA ILE A 145 -20.16 12.30 6.23
C ILE A 145 -19.57 13.02 5.01
N LEU A 146 -20.46 13.44 4.12
CA LEU A 146 -20.15 14.33 3.00
C LEU A 146 -20.94 15.64 3.19
N ILE A 147 -20.24 16.76 3.39
CA ILE A 147 -20.82 18.11 3.42
C ILE A 147 -20.52 18.75 2.08
N GLN A 148 -21.56 19.15 1.35
CA GLN A 148 -21.41 19.67 -0.01
C GLN A 148 -22.23 20.95 -0.19
N ASN A 149 -21.60 22.01 -0.68
CA ASN A 149 -22.23 23.31 -0.97
C ASN A 149 -23.03 23.88 0.21
N SER A 150 -22.58 23.65 1.44
CA SER A 150 -23.26 24.06 2.67
C SER A 150 -22.39 24.98 3.50
N GLN A 151 -23.00 25.91 4.24
CA GLN A 151 -22.34 26.84 5.14
C GLN A 151 -22.93 26.70 6.54
N TYR A 152 -22.13 27.05 7.55
CA TYR A 152 -22.56 27.06 8.95
C TYR A 152 -23.06 25.70 9.47
N VAL A 153 -22.45 24.58 8.97
CA VAL A 153 -22.80 23.23 9.42
C VAL A 153 -21.89 22.87 10.58
N GLU A 154 -22.48 22.52 11.69
CA GLU A 154 -21.82 21.94 12.84
C GLU A 154 -22.22 20.45 12.94
N VAL A 155 -21.21 19.58 13.12
CA VAL A 155 -21.41 18.14 13.39
C VAL A 155 -20.73 17.82 14.69
N SER A 156 -21.49 17.44 15.68
CA SER A 156 -20.99 17.14 17.03
C SER A 156 -21.57 15.82 17.57
N GLY A 157 -20.89 15.26 18.58
CA GLY A 157 -21.37 14.06 19.28
C GLY A 157 -21.24 12.74 18.51
N LEU A 158 -20.52 12.70 17.38
CA LEU A 158 -20.30 11.49 16.58
C LEU A 158 -18.86 10.99 16.74
N HIS A 159 -18.72 9.67 16.82
CA HIS A 159 -17.43 8.99 16.77
C HIS A 159 -17.29 8.25 15.43
N PHE A 160 -16.21 8.54 14.70
CA PHE A 160 -15.91 7.92 13.41
C PHE A 160 -14.78 6.91 13.57
N PHE A 161 -15.03 5.69 13.14
CA PHE A 161 -14.02 4.64 13.05
C PHE A 161 -13.90 4.17 11.59
N ALA A 162 -12.69 4.07 11.07
CA ALA A 162 -12.41 3.70 9.68
C ALA A 162 -13.17 4.51 8.62
N ALA A 163 -13.59 5.75 8.93
CA ALA A 163 -14.32 6.64 8.03
C ALA A 163 -13.71 8.04 8.06
N ASN A 164 -13.99 8.82 7.02
CA ASN A 164 -13.57 10.22 6.94
C ASN A 164 -14.78 11.15 6.75
N ILE A 165 -14.57 12.43 7.07
CA ILE A 165 -15.50 13.52 6.77
C ILE A 165 -14.90 14.28 5.59
N LYS A 166 -15.71 14.50 4.55
CA LYS A 166 -15.32 15.32 3.41
C LYS A 166 -16.18 16.56 3.33
N ASN A 167 -15.56 17.72 3.30
CA ASN A 167 -16.20 18.98 3.00
C ASN A 167 -15.78 19.44 1.60
N LEU A 168 -16.75 19.63 0.71
CA LEU A 168 -16.57 20.17 -0.63
C LEU A 168 -17.22 21.56 -0.68
N TYR A 169 -16.40 22.59 -0.53
CA TYR A 169 -16.79 23.97 -0.79
C TYR A 169 -16.39 24.33 -2.22
N ARG A 170 -17.34 24.75 -3.03
CA ARG A 170 -17.04 25.46 -4.28
C ARG A 170 -17.13 26.95 -3.98
N ALA A 171 -15.99 27.64 -4.03
CA ALA A 171 -15.93 29.09 -4.03
C ALA A 171 -16.59 29.67 -5.29
#